data_c455f8fc26b34f5cb389f943c2bbe126
#
_entry.id   c455f8fc26b34f5cb389f943c2bbe126
#
_cell.length_a   1.000
_cell.length_b   1.000
_cell.length_c   1.000
_cell.angle_alpha   90.00
_cell.angle_beta   90.00
_cell.angle_gamma   90.00
#
_symmetry.space_group_name_H-M   'P 1'
#
loop_
_entity.id
_entity.type
_entity.pdbx_description
1 polymer ?
#
loop_
_entity_poly.entity_id
_entity_poly.type
_entity_poly.pdbx_seq_one_letter_code
_entity_poly.pdbx_strand_id
1 'polypeptide(L)'
;MPETKNCESYRINKLGTTNDTLTSRGGLAFFVKYVDVVGVLGLLLAKFEGIKKSAKGVSIGNLFLQALYFFFDGTSRHVSYFDELKKDLGYAAVVQMPEKQVASSHAVKRFFSAFCVFRAGAFRWVLKELFVWRLKLTKPVVVMLTLDTMVMDNDEALKRQGCDPTYKKVKGFQPLQLIWEGKVVDAIFRRGKRHSNYGNDVEKMIRGIVSLIRTRYSASVDIVIRMDAGFFDEENFRLCDGLGIGFIGTGKTFNAIKDQVAAISEKEWKVYDNGRQKWSYAGFDYRCDKWENAYRALYTRPNYDGPQGLLEFARPDNIIVRIWPPPI
;
A
#
# COMPACT_ATOMS: atom_id res chain seq x y z
N MET A 1 -41.50 26.55 -0.68
CA MET A 1 -40.63 26.58 0.50
C MET A 1 -40.37 25.13 0.89
N PRO A 2 -39.16 24.64 0.98
CA PRO A 2 -38.93 23.29 1.46
C PRO A 2 -39.16 23.28 2.98
N GLU A 3 -39.97 22.33 3.43
CA GLU A 3 -40.24 22.08 4.84
C GLU A 3 -38.90 21.83 5.58
N THR A 4 -38.64 22.66 6.57
CA THR A 4 -37.56 22.43 7.54
C THR A 4 -37.88 21.14 8.31
N LYS A 5 -37.21 20.04 7.97
CA LYS A 5 -37.26 18.80 8.74
C LYS A 5 -36.85 19.13 10.19
N ASN A 6 -37.77 18.88 11.09
CA ASN A 6 -37.62 19.12 12.51
C ASN A 6 -36.41 18.36 13.08
N CYS A 7 -35.32 19.04 13.40
CA CYS A 7 -34.09 18.44 13.99
C CYS A 7 -34.30 17.97 15.44
N GLU A 8 -35.49 18.12 16.00
CA GLU A 8 -35.78 17.75 17.41
C GLU A 8 -35.70 16.25 17.70
N SER A 9 -35.93 15.41 16.68
CA SER A 9 -35.90 13.95 16.85
C SER A 9 -34.49 13.34 17.11
N TYR A 10 -33.41 14.12 16.92
CA TYR A 10 -32.05 13.66 17.11
C TYR A 10 -31.39 14.21 18.38
N ARG A 11 -32.13 14.97 19.20
CA ARG A 11 -31.58 15.48 20.46
C ARG A 11 -31.65 14.43 21.55
N ILE A 12 -30.56 14.30 22.30
CA ILE A 12 -30.54 13.49 23.53
C ILE A 12 -31.43 14.20 24.55
N ASN A 13 -32.57 13.61 24.86
CA ASN A 13 -33.53 14.17 25.79
C ASN A 13 -33.63 13.43 27.13
N LYS A 14 -32.86 12.34 27.27
CA LYS A 14 -32.79 11.56 28.51
C LYS A 14 -31.39 10.98 28.70
N LEU A 15 -30.81 11.17 29.88
CA LEU A 15 -29.61 10.50 30.35
C LEU A 15 -29.98 9.60 31.51
N GLY A 16 -29.36 8.43 31.57
CA GLY A 16 -29.55 7.46 32.64
C GLY A 16 -28.24 6.81 33.02
N THR A 17 -28.23 6.10 34.15
CA THR A 17 -27.11 5.27 34.57
C THR A 17 -27.42 3.80 34.24
N THR A 18 -26.40 3.02 33.95
CA THR A 18 -26.49 1.57 33.74
C THR A 18 -25.40 0.86 34.52
N ASN A 19 -25.66 -0.36 34.94
CA ASN A 19 -24.66 -1.26 35.53
C ASN A 19 -23.96 -2.11 34.45
N ASP A 20 -24.32 -1.91 33.18
CA ASP A 20 -23.68 -2.64 32.07
C ASP A 20 -22.25 -2.16 31.87
N THR A 21 -21.40 -3.08 31.45
CA THR A 21 -20.03 -2.75 31.03
C THR A 21 -20.07 -2.11 29.66
N LEU A 22 -19.71 -0.83 29.61
CA LEU A 22 -19.69 -0.04 28.36
C LEU A 22 -18.26 0.12 27.83
N THR A 23 -18.14 0.16 26.51
CA THR A 23 -16.90 0.52 25.82
C THR A 23 -17.22 1.39 24.60
N SER A 24 -16.34 2.33 24.31
CA SER A 24 -16.42 3.16 23.09
C SER A 24 -16.02 2.41 21.81
N ARG A 25 -15.59 1.14 21.94
CA ARG A 25 -15.02 0.33 20.85
C ARG A 25 -15.97 -0.71 20.26
N GLY A 26 -17.28 -0.52 20.38
CA GLY A 26 -18.27 -1.46 19.86
C GLY A 26 -18.08 -1.82 18.37
N GLY A 27 -17.66 -0.87 17.56
CA GLY A 27 -17.36 -1.10 16.13
C GLY A 27 -16.23 -2.08 15.87
N LEU A 28 -15.31 -2.29 16.83
CA LEU A 28 -14.21 -3.25 16.70
C LEU A 28 -14.70 -4.69 16.57
N ALA A 29 -15.90 -5.01 17.08
CA ALA A 29 -16.49 -6.35 16.96
C ALA A 29 -16.62 -6.82 15.51
N PHE A 30 -16.92 -5.92 14.57
CA PHE A 30 -16.98 -6.25 13.14
C PHE A 30 -15.60 -6.62 12.59
N PHE A 31 -14.56 -5.91 13.03
CA PHE A 31 -13.18 -6.24 12.62
C PHE A 31 -12.70 -7.56 13.21
N VAL A 32 -13.06 -7.88 14.45
CA VAL A 32 -12.79 -9.18 15.06
C VAL A 32 -13.36 -10.30 14.18
N LYS A 33 -14.63 -10.19 13.80
CA LYS A 33 -15.26 -11.15 12.88
C LYS A 33 -14.60 -11.22 11.51
N TYR A 34 -14.19 -10.09 10.97
CA TYR A 34 -13.46 -10.06 9.71
C TYR A 34 -12.11 -10.82 9.81
N VAL A 35 -11.36 -10.60 10.88
CA VAL A 35 -10.09 -11.30 11.14
C VAL A 35 -10.29 -12.82 11.22
N ASP A 36 -11.36 -13.26 11.87
CA ASP A 36 -11.72 -14.69 11.97
C ASP A 36 -12.04 -15.28 10.58
N VAL A 37 -12.89 -14.61 9.80
CA VAL A 37 -13.28 -15.07 8.46
C VAL A 37 -12.09 -15.14 7.50
N VAL A 38 -11.18 -14.16 7.57
CA VAL A 38 -9.96 -14.15 6.74
C VAL A 38 -8.97 -15.24 7.17
N GLY A 39 -9.02 -15.67 8.43
CA GLY A 39 -8.13 -16.71 8.95
C GLY A 39 -6.66 -16.28 9.07
N VAL A 40 -6.39 -14.97 9.13
CA VAL A 40 -5.03 -14.43 9.15
C VAL A 40 -4.20 -14.92 10.35
N LEU A 41 -4.85 -15.23 11.47
CA LEU A 41 -4.17 -15.74 12.65
C LEU A 41 -3.47 -17.08 12.38
N GLY A 42 -4.12 -18.00 11.64
CA GLY A 42 -3.50 -19.27 11.25
C GLY A 42 -2.23 -19.07 10.40
N LEU A 43 -2.26 -18.11 9.46
CA LEU A 43 -1.07 -17.76 8.66
C LEU A 43 0.06 -17.20 9.54
N LEU A 44 -0.27 -16.31 10.48
CA LEU A 44 0.71 -15.75 11.40
C LEU A 44 1.32 -16.82 12.30
N LEU A 45 0.51 -17.69 12.90
CA LEU A 45 1.00 -18.76 13.78
C LEU A 45 1.88 -19.74 13.02
N ALA A 46 1.54 -20.12 11.78
CA ALA A 46 2.35 -21.02 10.95
C ALA A 46 3.81 -20.52 10.76
N LYS A 47 4.06 -19.20 10.88
CA LYS A 47 5.41 -18.61 10.74
C LYS A 47 6.03 -18.14 12.03
N PHE A 48 5.23 -17.83 13.03
CA PHE A 48 5.70 -17.08 14.18
C PHE A 48 5.41 -17.74 15.53
N GLU A 49 4.78 -18.91 15.58
CA GLU A 49 4.47 -19.61 16.84
C GLU A 49 5.70 -19.77 17.74
N GLY A 50 6.86 -20.10 17.17
CA GLY A 50 8.12 -20.27 17.89
C GLY A 50 8.80 -18.99 18.37
N ILE A 51 8.23 -17.79 18.15
CA ILE A 51 8.82 -16.53 18.65
C ILE A 51 8.85 -16.49 20.17
N LYS A 52 7.82 -17.02 20.82
CA LYS A 52 7.69 -17.04 22.28
C LYS A 52 8.07 -18.41 22.81
N LYS A 53 9.14 -18.47 23.59
CA LYS A 53 9.63 -19.73 24.19
C LYS A 53 8.85 -20.20 25.43
N SER A 54 8.14 -19.28 26.11
CA SER A 54 7.43 -19.56 27.36
C SER A 54 5.93 -19.59 27.16
N ALA A 55 5.25 -20.59 27.68
CA ALA A 55 3.79 -20.67 27.72
C ALA A 55 3.15 -19.68 28.71
N LYS A 56 3.93 -19.07 29.64
CA LYS A 56 3.41 -18.16 30.66
C LYS A 56 2.92 -16.83 30.08
N GLY A 57 1.83 -16.30 30.63
CA GLY A 57 1.25 -15.00 30.26
C GLY A 57 0.46 -15.04 28.94
N VAL A 58 0.34 -13.90 28.25
CA VAL A 58 -0.47 -13.78 27.04
C VAL A 58 0.07 -14.67 25.93
N SER A 59 -0.80 -15.43 25.28
CA SER A 59 -0.43 -16.32 24.16
C SER A 59 0.07 -15.52 22.94
N ILE A 60 0.87 -16.18 22.08
CA ILE A 60 1.38 -15.54 20.87
C ILE A 60 0.23 -15.14 19.92
N GLY A 61 -0.80 -15.98 19.82
CA GLY A 61 -1.98 -15.69 19.01
C GLY A 61 -2.71 -14.44 19.50
N ASN A 62 -2.93 -14.35 20.82
CA ASN A 62 -3.59 -13.17 21.39
C ASN A 62 -2.75 -11.90 21.29
N LEU A 63 -1.41 -12.01 21.28
CA LEU A 63 -0.54 -10.86 21.02
C LEU A 63 -0.68 -10.36 19.58
N PHE A 64 -0.75 -11.27 18.59
CA PHE A 64 -0.99 -10.90 17.20
C PHE A 64 -2.36 -10.27 17.00
N LEU A 65 -3.41 -10.89 17.53
CA LEU A 65 -4.78 -10.37 17.39
C LEU A 65 -4.89 -8.97 18.00
N GLN A 66 -4.39 -8.77 19.21
CA GLN A 66 -4.43 -7.46 19.86
C GLN A 66 -3.59 -6.42 19.14
N ALA A 67 -2.45 -6.80 18.56
CA ALA A 67 -1.69 -5.88 17.71
C ALA A 67 -2.49 -5.47 16.46
N LEU A 68 -3.18 -6.40 15.79
CA LEU A 68 -4.06 -6.10 14.66
C LEU A 68 -5.22 -5.19 15.08
N TYR A 69 -5.86 -5.49 16.19
CA TYR A 69 -6.98 -4.68 16.72
C TYR A 69 -6.52 -3.28 17.10
N PHE A 70 -5.36 -3.15 17.72
CA PHE A 70 -4.76 -1.86 18.08
C PHE A 70 -4.47 -0.99 16.85
N PHE A 71 -3.89 -1.56 15.81
CA PHE A 71 -3.63 -0.81 14.57
C PHE A 71 -4.92 -0.43 13.85
N PHE A 72 -5.95 -1.27 13.91
CA PHE A 72 -7.25 -0.97 13.32
C PHE A 72 -8.02 0.09 14.10
N ASP A 73 -8.03 0.01 15.44
CA ASP A 73 -8.66 0.98 16.32
C ASP A 73 -8.10 2.40 16.13
N GLY A 74 -6.79 2.52 15.94
CA GLY A 74 -6.13 3.78 15.60
C GLY A 74 -6.23 4.89 16.65
N THR A 75 -6.80 4.62 17.83
CA THR A 75 -7.01 5.62 18.89
C THR A 75 -5.69 6.17 19.43
N SER A 76 -4.63 5.39 19.42
CA SER A 76 -3.31 5.81 19.87
C SER A 76 -2.19 5.24 19.01
N ARG A 77 -1.09 5.99 18.87
CA ARG A 77 0.17 5.53 18.26
C ARG A 77 1.13 4.90 19.27
N HIS A 78 0.85 5.02 20.58
CA HIS A 78 1.76 4.63 21.64
C HIS A 78 1.41 3.26 22.21
N VAL A 79 2.38 2.36 22.24
CA VAL A 79 2.23 1.02 22.84
C VAL A 79 1.82 1.08 24.32
N SER A 80 2.11 2.18 25.03
CA SER A 80 1.64 2.39 26.41
C SER A 80 0.11 2.34 26.54
N TYR A 81 -0.62 2.63 25.45
CA TYR A 81 -2.08 2.58 25.44
C TYR A 81 -2.67 1.20 25.70
N PHE A 82 -1.89 0.13 25.54
CA PHE A 82 -2.31 -1.22 25.94
C PHE A 82 -2.61 -1.35 27.44
N ASP A 83 -2.03 -0.50 28.28
CA ASP A 83 -2.34 -0.49 29.71
C ASP A 83 -3.72 0.12 29.97
N GLU A 84 -4.21 1.04 29.14
CA GLU A 84 -5.58 1.54 29.17
C GLU A 84 -6.58 0.53 28.62
N LEU A 85 -6.26 -0.12 27.49
CA LEU A 85 -7.09 -1.22 26.94
C LEU A 85 -7.26 -2.36 27.92
N LYS A 86 -6.24 -2.64 28.73
CA LYS A 86 -6.30 -3.68 29.76
C LYS A 86 -7.25 -3.35 30.92
N LYS A 87 -7.50 -2.07 31.19
CA LYS A 87 -8.44 -1.62 32.22
C LYS A 87 -9.88 -1.56 31.74
N ASP A 88 -10.08 -1.56 30.39
CA ASP A 88 -11.39 -1.52 29.77
C ASP A 88 -11.99 -2.94 29.68
N LEU A 89 -12.86 -3.27 30.64
CA LEU A 89 -13.55 -4.57 30.68
C LEU A 89 -14.40 -4.79 29.42
N GLY A 90 -15.03 -3.74 28.89
CA GLY A 90 -15.79 -3.81 27.65
C GLY A 90 -14.92 -4.14 26.45
N TYR A 91 -13.66 -3.68 26.41
CA TYR A 91 -12.72 -4.05 25.37
C TYR A 91 -12.45 -5.56 25.36
N ALA A 92 -12.20 -6.18 26.52
CA ALA A 92 -11.97 -7.61 26.61
C ALA A 92 -13.16 -8.44 26.05
N ALA A 93 -14.39 -8.00 26.33
CA ALA A 93 -15.60 -8.61 25.79
C ALA A 93 -15.71 -8.44 24.26
N VAL A 94 -15.47 -7.23 23.73
CA VAL A 94 -15.53 -6.94 22.29
C VAL A 94 -14.51 -7.75 21.49
N VAL A 95 -13.27 -7.87 22.00
CA VAL A 95 -12.23 -8.68 21.35
C VAL A 95 -12.32 -10.16 21.66
N GLN A 96 -13.33 -10.58 22.39
CA GLN A 96 -13.61 -12.00 22.76
C GLN A 96 -12.41 -12.69 23.44
N MET A 97 -11.75 -11.97 24.35
CA MET A 97 -10.59 -12.49 25.07
C MET A 97 -10.84 -12.51 26.58
N PRO A 98 -10.38 -13.54 27.29
CA PRO A 98 -10.35 -13.49 28.75
C PRO A 98 -9.48 -12.32 29.22
N GLU A 99 -9.87 -11.63 30.27
CA GLU A 99 -9.13 -10.48 30.82
C GLU A 99 -7.65 -10.78 31.10
N LYS A 100 -7.34 -12.00 31.56
CA LYS A 100 -5.97 -12.49 31.80
C LYS A 100 -5.12 -12.53 30.52
N GLN A 101 -5.75 -12.57 29.34
CA GLN A 101 -5.12 -12.61 28.04
C GLN A 101 -5.07 -11.22 27.38
N VAL A 102 -5.64 -10.16 27.98
CA VAL A 102 -5.44 -8.80 27.54
C VAL A 102 -4.03 -8.35 27.89
N ALA A 103 -3.27 -7.95 26.87
CA ALA A 103 -1.86 -7.64 26.96
C ALA A 103 -1.61 -6.30 27.67
N SER A 104 -0.58 -6.22 28.48
CA SER A 104 -0.02 -4.95 28.94
C SER A 104 0.97 -4.37 27.92
N SER A 105 1.28 -3.09 28.04
CA SER A 105 2.30 -2.43 27.22
C SER A 105 3.65 -3.15 27.27
N HIS A 106 4.04 -3.66 28.44
CA HIS A 106 5.28 -4.44 28.61
C HIS A 106 5.26 -5.77 27.83
N ALA A 107 4.12 -6.45 27.82
CA ALA A 107 3.97 -7.70 27.05
C ALA A 107 4.11 -7.43 25.55
N VAL A 108 3.48 -6.38 25.05
CA VAL A 108 3.53 -5.98 23.65
C VAL A 108 4.93 -5.48 23.25
N LYS A 109 5.61 -4.70 24.11
CA LYS A 109 7.01 -4.29 23.86
C LYS A 109 7.94 -5.50 23.73
N ARG A 110 7.82 -6.51 24.62
CA ARG A 110 8.59 -7.76 24.51
C ARG A 110 8.25 -8.54 23.25
N PHE A 111 6.97 -8.57 22.86
CA PHE A 111 6.52 -9.20 21.63
C PHE A 111 7.18 -8.56 20.40
N PHE A 112 7.12 -7.24 20.26
CA PHE A 112 7.79 -6.56 19.15
C PHE A 112 9.31 -6.70 19.18
N SER A 113 9.94 -6.72 20.36
CA SER A 113 11.39 -6.92 20.49
C SER A 113 11.86 -8.32 20.08
N ALA A 114 10.95 -9.30 19.99
CA ALA A 114 11.28 -10.65 19.55
C ALA A 114 11.45 -10.76 18.01
N PHE A 115 11.05 -9.75 17.26
CA PHE A 115 11.21 -9.71 15.81
C PHE A 115 12.61 -9.18 15.45
N CYS A 116 13.35 -9.96 14.70
CA CYS A 116 14.58 -9.55 14.04
C CYS A 116 14.33 -9.41 12.52
N VAL A 117 15.30 -8.87 11.79
CA VAL A 117 15.19 -8.66 10.33
C VAL A 117 14.79 -9.93 9.58
N PHE A 118 15.36 -11.08 9.95
CA PHE A 118 15.02 -12.37 9.32
C PHE A 118 13.58 -12.78 9.58
N ARG A 119 13.09 -12.61 10.80
CA ARG A 119 11.70 -12.91 11.16
C ARG A 119 10.73 -11.94 10.50
N ALA A 120 11.08 -10.65 10.44
CA ALA A 120 10.26 -9.65 9.75
C ALA A 120 10.02 -10.01 8.27
N GLY A 121 11.02 -10.64 7.62
CA GLY A 121 10.87 -11.13 6.24
C GLY A 121 9.75 -12.15 6.05
N ALA A 122 9.39 -12.90 7.09
CA ALA A 122 8.31 -13.88 7.01
C ALA A 122 6.90 -13.24 6.89
N PHE A 123 6.71 -11.98 7.25
CA PHE A 123 5.46 -11.25 6.98
C PHE A 123 5.18 -11.11 5.48
N ARG A 124 6.21 -11.05 4.64
CA ARG A 124 6.04 -11.05 3.18
C ARG A 124 5.33 -12.32 2.69
N TRP A 125 5.59 -13.46 3.31
CA TRP A 125 4.88 -14.69 3.00
C TRP A 125 3.40 -14.55 3.37
N VAL A 126 3.06 -14.03 4.55
CA VAL A 126 1.66 -13.81 4.97
C VAL A 126 0.93 -12.89 3.99
N LEU A 127 1.54 -11.77 3.60
CA LEU A 127 0.96 -10.85 2.60
C LEU A 127 0.67 -11.57 1.27
N LYS A 128 1.60 -12.40 0.79
CA LYS A 128 1.45 -13.17 -0.45
C LYS A 128 0.35 -14.23 -0.35
N GLU A 129 0.19 -14.89 0.79
CA GLU A 129 -0.91 -15.85 1.00
C GLU A 129 -2.28 -15.14 0.94
N LEU A 130 -2.41 -14.01 1.62
CA LEU A 130 -3.62 -13.19 1.57
C LEU A 130 -3.90 -12.65 0.17
N PHE A 131 -2.86 -12.27 -0.57
CA PHE A 131 -3.00 -11.82 -1.95
C PHE A 131 -3.51 -12.96 -2.87
N VAL A 132 -2.92 -14.14 -2.79
CA VAL A 132 -3.38 -15.32 -3.58
C VAL A 132 -4.81 -15.70 -3.22
N TRP A 133 -5.15 -15.68 -1.93
CA TRP A 133 -6.52 -15.92 -1.48
C TRP A 133 -7.50 -14.92 -2.12
N ARG A 134 -7.15 -13.63 -2.14
CA ARG A 134 -7.98 -12.61 -2.78
C ARG A 134 -8.11 -12.78 -4.28
N LEU A 135 -7.01 -13.07 -4.98
CA LEU A 135 -7.04 -13.34 -6.43
C LEU A 135 -8.04 -14.46 -6.75
N LYS A 136 -8.02 -15.55 -5.96
CA LYS A 136 -8.96 -16.67 -6.14
C LYS A 136 -10.40 -16.29 -5.86
N LEU A 137 -10.63 -15.35 -4.95
CA LEU A 137 -11.97 -14.87 -4.60
C LEU A 137 -12.52 -13.92 -5.66
N THR A 138 -11.72 -12.93 -6.10
CA THR A 138 -12.17 -11.87 -7.01
C THR A 138 -12.06 -12.22 -8.48
N LYS A 139 -11.19 -13.18 -8.84
CA LYS A 139 -10.94 -13.67 -10.20
C LYS A 139 -10.74 -12.54 -11.23
N PRO A 140 -9.78 -11.63 -11.00
CA PRO A 140 -9.55 -10.52 -11.91
C PRO A 140 -9.10 -11.02 -13.29
N VAL A 141 -9.53 -10.36 -14.35
CA VAL A 141 -9.10 -10.60 -15.73
C VAL A 141 -7.70 -10.04 -15.96
N VAL A 142 -7.38 -8.92 -15.31
CA VAL A 142 -6.06 -8.28 -15.34
C VAL A 142 -5.62 -8.00 -13.92
N VAL A 143 -4.39 -8.37 -13.58
CA VAL A 143 -3.77 -8.05 -12.28
C VAL A 143 -2.88 -6.82 -12.45
N MET A 144 -3.41 -5.64 -12.10
CA MET A 144 -2.66 -4.39 -12.15
C MET A 144 -2.00 -4.11 -10.80
N LEU A 145 -0.68 -4.19 -10.75
CA LEU A 145 0.14 -3.94 -9.57
C LEU A 145 0.76 -2.54 -9.65
N THR A 146 0.88 -1.86 -8.53
CA THR A 146 1.62 -0.60 -8.42
C THR A 146 2.87 -0.82 -7.59
N LEU A 147 4.03 -0.51 -8.15
CA LEU A 147 5.31 -0.47 -7.44
C LEU A 147 5.54 0.95 -6.93
N ASP A 148 5.80 1.07 -5.63
CA ASP A 148 5.94 2.37 -4.97
C ASP A 148 6.93 2.31 -3.81
N THR A 149 7.43 3.48 -3.41
CA THR A 149 8.21 3.68 -2.18
C THR A 149 7.55 4.71 -1.28
N MET A 150 7.40 4.39 -0.02
CA MET A 150 6.82 5.29 0.97
C MET A 150 7.89 5.77 1.94
N VAL A 151 7.95 7.08 2.22
CA VAL A 151 8.77 7.58 3.31
C VAL A 151 8.03 7.41 4.63
N MET A 152 8.61 6.62 5.52
CA MET A 152 8.17 6.49 6.91
C MET A 152 9.05 7.41 7.77
N ASP A 153 8.51 8.57 8.09
CA ASP A 153 9.17 9.55 8.94
C ASP A 153 9.32 9.02 10.37
N ASN A 154 10.51 9.17 10.94
CA ASN A 154 10.84 8.82 12.31
C ASN A 154 11.72 9.90 12.95
N ASP A 155 11.60 11.13 12.50
CA ASP A 155 12.48 12.24 12.90
C ASP A 155 12.25 12.67 14.36
N GLU A 156 11.03 12.51 14.85
CA GLU A 156 10.65 12.83 16.24
C GLU A 156 11.04 11.72 17.25
N ALA A 157 11.48 10.55 16.80
CA ALA A 157 11.79 9.46 17.72
C ALA A 157 13.09 9.70 18.49
N LEU A 158 13.09 9.45 19.80
CA LEU A 158 14.26 9.55 20.67
C LEU A 158 15.34 8.52 20.32
N LYS A 159 14.92 7.31 19.91
CA LYS A 159 15.81 6.22 19.50
C LYS A 159 15.54 5.88 18.03
N ARG A 160 16.56 6.05 17.19
CA ARG A 160 16.44 5.97 15.73
C ARG A 160 17.31 4.86 15.15
N GLN A 161 17.19 3.66 15.69
CA GLN A 161 17.99 2.54 15.18
C GLN A 161 17.62 2.21 13.73
N GLY A 162 18.62 2.25 12.84
CA GLY A 162 18.44 1.94 11.44
C GLY A 162 17.79 3.03 10.58
N CYS A 163 17.50 4.21 11.13
CA CYS A 163 17.04 5.37 10.37
C CYS A 163 18.20 6.01 9.60
N ASP A 164 17.92 6.41 8.37
CA ASP A 164 18.82 7.21 7.54
C ASP A 164 18.05 8.42 6.98
N PRO A 165 18.72 9.49 6.53
CA PRO A 165 18.09 10.55 5.77
C PRO A 165 17.38 10.00 4.53
N THR A 166 16.15 10.44 4.30
CA THR A 166 15.35 10.12 3.13
C THR A 166 15.46 11.22 2.08
N TYR A 167 14.91 11.00 0.87
CA TYR A 167 14.86 12.05 -0.16
C TYR A 167 13.99 13.26 0.27
N LYS A 168 13.09 13.09 1.24
CA LYS A 168 12.31 14.18 1.84
C LYS A 168 13.06 14.95 2.94
N LYS A 169 14.36 14.67 3.12
CA LYS A 169 15.24 15.30 4.12
C LYS A 169 14.85 15.04 5.58
N VAL A 170 14.00 14.08 5.85
CA VAL A 170 13.67 13.58 7.19
C VAL A 170 14.39 12.26 7.45
N LYS A 171 14.73 11.97 8.73
CA LYS A 171 15.29 10.67 9.12
C LYS A 171 14.18 9.63 9.21
N GLY A 172 14.36 8.52 8.54
CA GLY A 172 13.32 7.51 8.50
C GLY A 172 13.71 6.25 7.74
N PHE A 173 12.68 5.60 7.23
CA PHE A 173 12.77 4.39 6.42
C PHE A 173 12.08 4.62 5.08
N GLN A 174 12.46 3.82 4.08
CA GLN A 174 11.88 3.92 2.74
C GLN A 174 11.57 2.51 2.21
N PRO A 175 10.50 1.86 2.74
CA PRO A 175 10.09 0.55 2.25
C PRO A 175 9.70 0.61 0.77
N LEU A 176 10.07 -0.45 0.04
CA LEU A 176 9.57 -0.75 -1.28
C LEU A 176 8.30 -1.57 -1.13
N GLN A 177 7.24 -1.17 -1.81
CA GLN A 177 5.93 -1.78 -1.71
C GLN A 177 5.40 -2.19 -3.09
N LEU A 178 4.71 -3.30 -3.13
CA LEU A 178 3.88 -3.70 -4.26
C LEU A 178 2.42 -3.69 -3.81
N ILE A 179 1.60 -2.96 -4.52
CA ILE A 179 0.22 -2.64 -4.13
C ILE A 179 -0.74 -3.16 -5.20
N TRP A 180 -1.81 -3.81 -4.80
CA TRP A 180 -2.92 -4.22 -5.63
C TRP A 180 -4.24 -3.72 -5.04
N GLU A 181 -5.01 -2.97 -5.83
CA GLU A 181 -6.30 -2.39 -5.39
C GLU A 181 -6.21 -1.69 -4.01
N GLY A 182 -5.17 -0.87 -3.83
CA GLY A 182 -4.96 -0.12 -2.59
C GLY A 182 -4.44 -0.94 -1.41
N LYS A 183 -4.08 -2.23 -1.62
CA LYS A 183 -3.59 -3.11 -0.56
C LYS A 183 -2.17 -3.56 -0.83
N VAL A 184 -1.31 -3.48 0.18
CA VAL A 184 0.06 -3.97 0.11
C VAL A 184 0.04 -5.50 -0.01
N VAL A 185 0.61 -6.02 -1.10
CA VAL A 185 0.70 -7.46 -1.37
C VAL A 185 2.10 -8.02 -1.17
N ASP A 186 3.12 -7.18 -1.26
CA ASP A 186 4.49 -7.48 -0.86
C ASP A 186 5.19 -6.20 -0.40
N ALA A 187 6.13 -6.30 0.54
CA ALA A 187 6.90 -5.15 1.01
C ALA A 187 8.32 -5.56 1.43
N ILE A 188 9.31 -4.76 1.04
CA ILE A 188 10.69 -4.87 1.53
C ILE A 188 10.97 -3.65 2.39
N PHE A 189 11.19 -3.88 3.68
CA PHE A 189 11.53 -2.80 4.61
C PHE A 189 12.99 -2.37 4.38
N ARG A 190 13.20 -1.07 4.10
CA ARG A 190 14.49 -0.52 3.73
C ARG A 190 14.84 0.71 4.56
N ARG A 191 16.14 0.96 4.70
CA ARG A 191 16.65 2.18 5.33
C ARG A 191 16.40 3.40 4.42
N GLY A 192 16.30 4.59 5.03
CA GLY A 192 15.86 5.80 4.34
C GLY A 192 16.71 6.26 3.15
N LYS A 193 18.02 5.98 3.15
CA LYS A 193 18.95 6.35 2.06
C LYS A 193 18.83 5.48 0.79
N ARG A 194 18.02 4.40 0.82
CA ARG A 194 17.86 3.52 -0.32
C ARG A 194 16.83 4.11 -1.28
N HIS A 195 17.30 4.56 -2.45
CA HIS A 195 16.43 5.08 -3.51
C HIS A 195 15.54 3.97 -4.13
N SER A 196 14.62 4.34 -5.02
CA SER A 196 13.61 3.43 -5.59
C SER A 196 14.25 2.17 -6.21
N ASN A 197 15.22 2.31 -7.11
CA ASN A 197 15.93 1.22 -7.79
C ASN A 197 17.19 0.72 -7.02
N TYR A 198 17.17 0.72 -5.69
CA TYR A 198 18.34 0.29 -4.92
C TYR A 198 18.55 -1.22 -5.02
N GLY A 199 19.71 -1.62 -5.53
CA GLY A 199 20.13 -3.02 -5.65
C GLY A 199 19.15 -3.85 -6.48
N ASN A 200 19.02 -5.13 -6.14
CA ASN A 200 18.14 -6.06 -6.88
C ASN A 200 16.74 -6.22 -6.22
N ASP A 201 16.34 -5.27 -5.37
CA ASP A 201 15.08 -5.41 -4.61
C ASP A 201 13.87 -5.38 -5.55
N VAL A 202 13.89 -4.50 -6.56
CA VAL A 202 12.81 -4.34 -7.55
C VAL A 202 12.69 -5.62 -8.38
N GLU A 203 13.79 -6.08 -8.96
CA GLU A 203 13.80 -7.29 -9.77
C GLU A 203 13.30 -8.51 -9.00
N LYS A 204 13.83 -8.74 -7.78
CA LYS A 204 13.40 -9.85 -6.92
C LYS A 204 11.91 -9.79 -6.57
N MET A 205 11.38 -8.58 -6.32
CA MET A 205 9.98 -8.39 -6.00
C MET A 205 9.11 -8.69 -7.20
N ILE A 206 9.42 -8.14 -8.39
CA ILE A 206 8.65 -8.35 -9.62
C ILE A 206 8.69 -9.82 -10.04
N ARG A 207 9.88 -10.44 -10.13
CA ARG A 207 9.99 -11.86 -10.48
C ARG A 207 9.22 -12.75 -9.50
N GLY A 208 9.34 -12.46 -8.20
CA GLY A 208 8.69 -13.25 -7.16
C GLY A 208 7.17 -13.16 -7.21
N ILE A 209 6.59 -12.00 -7.48
CA ILE A 209 5.14 -11.83 -7.55
C ILE A 209 4.56 -12.41 -8.85
N VAL A 210 5.22 -12.21 -9.99
CA VAL A 210 4.82 -12.77 -11.28
C VAL A 210 4.82 -14.30 -11.23
N SER A 211 5.90 -14.89 -10.71
CA SER A 211 5.97 -16.34 -10.49
C SER A 211 4.85 -16.84 -9.58
N LEU A 212 4.58 -16.14 -8.48
CA LEU A 212 3.51 -16.48 -7.55
C LEU A 212 2.13 -16.46 -8.23
N ILE A 213 1.83 -15.42 -9.00
CA ILE A 213 0.55 -15.29 -9.71
C ILE A 213 0.40 -16.45 -10.70
N ARG A 214 1.41 -16.68 -11.54
CA ARG A 214 1.37 -17.71 -12.58
C ARG A 214 1.29 -19.12 -12.05
N THR A 215 1.96 -19.40 -10.92
CA THR A 215 1.97 -20.75 -10.34
C THR A 215 0.77 -21.04 -9.44
N ARG A 216 0.20 -20.03 -8.76
CA ARG A 216 -0.79 -20.25 -7.71
C ARG A 216 -2.18 -19.69 -8.01
N TYR A 217 -2.30 -18.84 -9.03
CA TYR A 217 -3.58 -18.28 -9.46
C TYR A 217 -3.90 -18.64 -10.91
N SER A 218 -3.19 -18.10 -11.88
CA SER A 218 -3.41 -18.37 -13.30
C SER A 218 -2.13 -18.15 -14.12
N ALA A 219 -1.78 -19.13 -14.97
CA ALA A 219 -0.62 -19.03 -15.85
C ALA A 219 -0.82 -18.00 -16.98
N SER A 220 -2.08 -17.74 -17.37
CA SER A 220 -2.44 -16.91 -18.52
C SER A 220 -3.05 -15.57 -18.16
N VAL A 221 -3.19 -15.24 -16.88
CA VAL A 221 -3.74 -13.93 -16.49
C VAL A 221 -2.81 -12.81 -16.90
N ASP A 222 -3.38 -11.75 -17.42
CA ASP A 222 -2.64 -10.55 -17.77
C ASP A 222 -2.15 -9.83 -16.51
N ILE A 223 -0.86 -9.50 -16.51
CA ILE A 223 -0.21 -8.80 -15.40
C ILE A 223 0.34 -7.49 -15.93
N VAL A 224 0.04 -6.38 -15.24
CA VAL A 224 0.56 -5.05 -15.56
C VAL A 224 1.17 -4.44 -14.30
N ILE A 225 2.38 -3.89 -14.42
CA ILE A 225 3.04 -3.17 -13.31
C ILE A 225 3.07 -1.68 -13.63
N ARG A 226 2.46 -0.89 -12.75
CA ARG A 226 2.55 0.57 -12.77
C ARG A 226 3.70 1.03 -11.90
N MET A 227 4.55 1.91 -12.43
CA MET A 227 5.74 2.45 -11.81
C MET A 227 5.74 3.98 -11.90
N ASP A 228 6.17 4.66 -10.85
CA ASP A 228 6.40 6.10 -10.86
C ASP A 228 7.76 6.48 -11.46
N ALA A 229 8.06 7.77 -11.50
CA ALA A 229 9.30 8.29 -12.04
C ALA A 229 10.58 7.84 -11.30
N GLY A 230 10.44 7.31 -10.10
CA GLY A 230 11.55 6.73 -9.34
C GLY A 230 12.02 5.38 -9.87
N PHE A 231 11.18 4.71 -10.66
CA PHE A 231 11.46 3.42 -11.29
C PHE A 231 11.56 3.51 -12.83
N PHE A 232 11.54 4.73 -13.38
CA PHE A 232 11.62 4.97 -14.81
C PHE A 232 13.02 4.68 -15.33
N ASP A 233 13.27 3.39 -15.60
CA ASP A 233 14.57 2.85 -15.97
C ASP A 233 14.39 1.70 -16.96
N GLU A 234 15.27 1.64 -17.98
CA GLU A 234 15.21 0.62 -19.02
C GLU A 234 15.37 -0.81 -18.46
N GLU A 235 16.19 -0.99 -17.41
CA GLU A 235 16.36 -2.31 -16.78
C GLU A 235 15.02 -2.86 -16.26
N ASN A 236 14.19 -2.00 -15.66
CA ASN A 236 12.86 -2.39 -15.20
C ASN A 236 11.92 -2.73 -16.36
N PHE A 237 12.01 -1.99 -17.47
CA PHE A 237 11.18 -2.24 -18.66
C PHE A 237 11.58 -3.56 -19.33
N ARG A 238 12.89 -3.79 -19.51
CA ARG A 238 13.42 -5.06 -20.05
C ARG A 238 13.06 -6.25 -19.16
N LEU A 239 13.06 -6.06 -17.84
CA LEU A 239 12.60 -7.08 -16.91
C LEU A 239 11.14 -7.45 -17.16
N CYS A 240 10.25 -6.47 -17.31
CA CYS A 240 8.85 -6.70 -17.60
C CYS A 240 8.66 -7.40 -18.96
N ASP A 241 9.35 -6.96 -20.01
CA ASP A 241 9.34 -7.58 -21.34
C ASP A 241 9.81 -9.04 -21.26
N GLY A 242 10.93 -9.30 -20.59
CA GLY A 242 11.47 -10.65 -20.41
C GLY A 242 10.56 -11.59 -19.60
N LEU A 243 9.68 -11.05 -18.77
CA LEU A 243 8.67 -11.81 -18.03
C LEU A 243 7.35 -11.93 -18.80
N GLY A 244 7.21 -11.30 -19.97
CA GLY A 244 5.99 -11.26 -20.75
C GLY A 244 4.82 -10.62 -20.01
N ILE A 245 5.08 -9.50 -19.32
CA ILE A 245 4.07 -8.71 -18.60
C ILE A 245 4.02 -7.28 -19.12
N GLY A 246 2.86 -6.64 -18.99
CA GLY A 246 2.71 -5.23 -19.32
C GLY A 246 3.32 -4.33 -18.23
N PHE A 247 3.65 -3.10 -18.61
CA PHE A 247 4.04 -2.08 -17.63
C PHE A 247 3.55 -0.69 -18.05
N ILE A 248 3.45 0.20 -17.07
CA ILE A 248 3.14 1.62 -17.22
C ILE A 248 4.15 2.38 -16.38
N GLY A 249 5.12 3.03 -17.03
CA GLY A 249 6.10 3.87 -16.36
C GLY A 249 5.76 5.35 -16.53
N THR A 250 5.59 6.08 -15.42
CA THR A 250 5.45 7.53 -15.48
C THR A 250 6.83 8.16 -15.42
N GLY A 251 7.23 8.86 -16.47
CA GLY A 251 8.55 9.51 -16.58
C GLY A 251 8.53 10.99 -16.25
N LYS A 252 9.73 11.57 -16.18
CA LYS A 252 9.91 13.01 -16.13
C LYS A 252 9.99 13.57 -17.55
N THR A 253 9.41 14.73 -17.78
CA THR A 253 9.49 15.46 -19.04
C THR A 253 10.83 16.16 -19.16
N PHE A 254 11.80 15.50 -19.78
CA PHE A 254 13.10 16.08 -20.14
C PHE A 254 12.97 16.97 -21.41
N ASN A 255 13.91 17.85 -21.65
CA ASN A 255 13.89 18.75 -22.81
C ASN A 255 13.75 17.99 -24.13
N ALA A 256 14.49 16.90 -24.33
CA ALA A 256 14.36 16.06 -25.51
C ALA A 256 12.93 15.55 -25.78
N ILE A 257 12.17 15.26 -24.72
CA ILE A 257 10.76 14.88 -24.85
C ILE A 257 9.91 16.07 -25.26
N LYS A 258 10.16 17.26 -24.68
CA LYS A 258 9.45 18.48 -25.03
C LYS A 258 9.67 18.86 -26.48
N ASP A 259 10.90 18.72 -27.00
CA ASP A 259 11.24 18.99 -28.39
C ASP A 259 10.50 18.02 -29.32
N GLN A 260 10.46 16.74 -29.02
CA GLN A 260 9.68 15.76 -29.79
C GLN A 260 8.18 16.09 -29.77
N VAL A 261 7.65 16.42 -28.59
CA VAL A 261 6.23 16.77 -28.42
C VAL A 261 5.87 18.04 -29.18
N ALA A 262 6.76 19.05 -29.20
CA ALA A 262 6.56 20.29 -29.95
C ALA A 262 6.49 20.06 -31.46
N ALA A 263 7.11 18.99 -31.96
CA ALA A 263 7.06 18.61 -33.39
C ALA A 263 5.77 17.87 -33.78
N ILE A 264 4.95 17.44 -32.80
CA ILE A 264 3.70 16.71 -33.07
C ILE A 264 2.64 17.69 -33.58
N SER A 265 2.08 17.39 -34.76
CA SER A 265 0.98 18.19 -35.34
C SER A 265 -0.25 18.17 -34.44
N GLU A 266 -0.96 19.31 -34.33
CA GLU A 266 -2.21 19.39 -33.55
C GLU A 266 -3.27 18.36 -34.01
N LYS A 267 -3.23 17.92 -35.27
CA LYS A 267 -4.13 16.88 -35.81
C LYS A 267 -3.86 15.49 -35.25
N GLU A 268 -2.68 15.24 -34.70
CA GLU A 268 -2.29 13.93 -34.12
C GLU A 268 -2.70 13.79 -32.65
N TRP A 269 -3.05 14.91 -32.02
CA TRP A 269 -3.54 14.91 -30.65
C TRP A 269 -4.94 14.33 -30.58
N LYS A 270 -5.08 13.34 -29.71
CA LYS A 270 -6.35 12.70 -29.40
C LYS A 270 -6.86 13.20 -28.06
N VAL A 271 -8.17 13.23 -27.91
CA VAL A 271 -8.83 13.64 -26.67
C VAL A 271 -9.37 12.42 -25.95
N TYR A 272 -9.07 12.34 -24.67
CA TYR A 272 -9.69 11.43 -23.73
C TYR A 272 -10.59 12.23 -22.80
N ASP A 273 -11.87 11.86 -22.72
CA ASP A 273 -12.86 12.48 -21.86
C ASP A 273 -13.64 11.36 -21.14
N ASN A 274 -13.64 11.39 -19.80
CA ASN A 274 -14.41 10.45 -18.99
C ASN A 274 -15.57 11.10 -18.22
N GLY A 275 -15.97 12.31 -18.64
CA GLY A 275 -17.02 13.11 -17.99
C GLY A 275 -16.59 13.83 -16.71
N ARG A 276 -15.39 13.50 -16.16
CA ARG A 276 -14.81 14.18 -14.99
C ARG A 276 -13.50 14.91 -15.31
N GLN A 277 -12.74 14.38 -16.25
CA GLN A 277 -11.43 14.90 -16.65
C GLN A 277 -11.28 14.76 -18.15
N LYS A 278 -10.77 15.81 -18.78
CA LYS A 278 -10.49 15.85 -20.20
C LYS A 278 -9.01 16.09 -20.44
N TRP A 279 -8.40 15.22 -21.23
CA TRP A 279 -6.98 15.24 -21.52
C TRP A 279 -6.74 15.12 -23.01
N SER A 280 -5.77 15.87 -23.53
CA SER A 280 -5.19 15.57 -24.84
C SER A 280 -3.99 14.65 -24.66
N TYR A 281 -3.82 13.71 -25.56
CA TYR A 281 -2.66 12.83 -25.57
C TYR A 281 -2.16 12.60 -27.01
N ALA A 282 -0.84 12.42 -27.12
CA ALA A 282 -0.20 12.01 -28.35
C ALA A 282 0.76 10.86 -28.08
N GLY A 283 0.86 9.94 -29.03
CA GLY A 283 1.72 8.77 -28.93
C GLY A 283 2.92 8.88 -29.86
N PHE A 284 4.10 8.49 -29.38
CA PHE A 284 5.34 8.45 -30.14
C PHE A 284 6.27 7.38 -29.61
N ASP A 285 7.30 7.02 -30.38
CA ASP A 285 8.35 6.14 -29.89
C ASP A 285 9.44 6.97 -29.20
N TYR A 286 9.74 6.63 -27.97
CA TYR A 286 10.74 7.30 -27.15
C TYR A 286 11.90 6.37 -26.82
N ARG A 287 13.11 6.87 -27.02
CA ARG A 287 14.37 6.25 -26.61
C ARG A 287 15.26 7.30 -25.96
N CYS A 288 15.65 7.08 -24.72
CA CYS A 288 16.70 7.86 -24.08
C CYS A 288 18.06 7.48 -24.67
N ASP A 289 19.03 8.40 -24.71
CA ASP A 289 20.37 8.15 -25.28
C ASP A 289 21.09 6.92 -24.71
N LYS A 290 20.79 6.59 -23.45
CA LYS A 290 21.40 5.46 -22.75
C LYS A 290 20.63 4.15 -22.92
N TRP A 291 19.49 4.16 -23.61
CA TRP A 291 18.64 2.99 -23.76
C TRP A 291 18.95 2.24 -25.04
N GLU A 292 18.90 0.92 -24.98
CA GLU A 292 19.05 0.06 -26.14
C GLU A 292 17.76 0.02 -26.97
N ASN A 293 16.61 0.04 -26.32
CA ASN A 293 15.30 -0.12 -26.94
C ASN A 293 14.53 1.22 -26.99
N ALA A 294 13.72 1.34 -28.03
CA ALA A 294 12.67 2.36 -28.07
C ALA A 294 11.38 1.80 -27.48
N TYR A 295 10.67 2.64 -26.76
CA TYR A 295 9.39 2.27 -26.14
C TYR A 295 8.30 3.23 -26.59
N ARG A 296 7.11 2.70 -26.81
CA ARG A 296 5.94 3.54 -27.06
C ARG A 296 5.69 4.43 -25.86
N ALA A 297 5.66 5.73 -26.08
CA ALA A 297 5.34 6.75 -25.09
C ALA A 297 4.01 7.43 -25.42
N LEU A 298 3.32 7.86 -24.39
CA LEU A 298 2.17 8.74 -24.46
C LEU A 298 2.51 10.00 -23.68
N TYR A 299 2.43 11.14 -24.36
CA TYR A 299 2.48 12.42 -23.68
C TYR A 299 1.06 12.91 -23.40
N THR A 300 0.80 13.38 -22.21
CA THR A 300 -0.52 13.86 -21.81
C THR A 300 -0.46 15.31 -21.38
N ARG A 301 -1.37 16.12 -21.89
CA ARG A 301 -1.60 17.49 -21.44
C ARG A 301 -3.08 17.65 -21.01
N PRO A 302 -3.37 18.32 -19.89
CA PRO A 302 -4.75 18.57 -19.49
C PRO A 302 -5.40 19.56 -20.47
N ASN A 303 -6.65 19.30 -20.84
CA ASN A 303 -7.48 20.27 -21.59
C ASN A 303 -8.24 21.13 -20.58
N TYR A 304 -8.00 22.42 -20.60
CA TYR A 304 -8.71 23.39 -19.81
C TYR A 304 -9.69 24.16 -20.69
N ASP A 305 -10.99 23.99 -20.41
CA ASP A 305 -12.07 24.75 -21.09
C ASP A 305 -12.32 26.12 -20.39
N GLY A 306 -11.30 26.74 -19.80
CA GLY A 306 -11.38 28.00 -19.05
C GLY A 306 -10.52 29.12 -19.62
N PRO A 307 -10.75 30.39 -19.22
CA PRO A 307 -9.94 31.52 -19.68
C PRO A 307 -8.46 31.28 -19.33
N GLN A 308 -7.63 31.35 -20.37
CA GLN A 308 -6.18 31.23 -20.24
C GLN A 308 -5.65 32.26 -19.24
N GLY A 309 -4.92 31.82 -18.25
CA GLY A 309 -4.19 32.68 -17.31
C GLY A 309 -4.11 32.26 -15.87
N LEU A 310 -4.98 31.35 -15.41
CA LEU A 310 -5.01 30.96 -13.98
C LEU A 310 -4.41 29.58 -13.70
N LEU A 311 -3.94 28.83 -14.72
CA LEU A 311 -3.68 27.39 -14.58
C LEU A 311 -2.31 26.90 -15.02
N GLU A 312 -1.37 27.79 -15.34
CA GLU A 312 0.02 27.41 -15.68
C GLU A 312 0.77 26.71 -14.54
N PHE A 313 0.26 26.77 -13.31
CA PHE A 313 0.88 26.16 -12.14
C PHE A 313 0.28 24.80 -11.74
N ALA A 314 -0.79 24.36 -12.39
CA ALA A 314 -1.55 23.20 -11.95
C ALA A 314 -1.32 21.96 -12.82
N ARG A 315 -0.29 21.24 -12.55
CA ARG A 315 0.08 19.89 -12.96
C ARG A 315 1.05 19.79 -14.14
N PRO A 316 2.19 19.15 -13.91
CA PRO A 316 3.15 18.91 -14.99
C PRO A 316 2.55 17.97 -16.04
N ASP A 317 2.87 18.23 -17.30
CA ASP A 317 2.70 17.27 -18.36
C ASP A 317 3.43 15.98 -18.02
N ASN A 318 2.82 14.86 -18.34
CA ASN A 318 3.36 13.56 -18.00
C ASN A 318 3.69 12.75 -19.26
N ILE A 319 4.80 12.05 -19.20
CA ILE A 319 5.11 10.98 -20.14
C ILE A 319 4.78 9.64 -19.51
N ILE A 320 4.07 8.80 -20.25
CA ILE A 320 3.74 7.44 -19.85
C ILE A 320 4.32 6.51 -20.90
N VAL A 321 5.21 5.62 -20.48
CA VAL A 321 5.81 4.63 -21.36
C VAL A 321 5.03 3.32 -21.27
N ARG A 322 4.65 2.84 -22.42
CA ARG A 322 3.99 1.59 -22.80
C ARG A 322 2.82 1.11 -21.96
N ILE A 323 1.71 0.97 -22.63
CA ILE A 323 0.53 0.22 -22.23
C ILE A 323 0.41 -0.98 -23.19
N TRP A 324 0.31 -2.18 -22.60
CA TRP A 324 -0.15 -3.50 -23.02
C TRP A 324 -0.73 -3.68 -24.45
N PRO A 325 -0.66 -4.89 -24.99
CA PRO A 325 0.29 -5.98 -24.72
C PRO A 325 1.52 -5.89 -25.61
N PRO A 326 2.59 -6.70 -25.34
CA PRO A 326 3.59 -6.93 -26.39
C PRO A 326 2.89 -7.55 -27.59
N PRO A 327 3.30 -7.25 -28.83
CA PRO A 327 2.83 -8.03 -29.97
C PRO A 327 3.14 -9.50 -29.73
N ILE A 328 2.14 -10.33 -29.94
CA ILE A 328 2.29 -11.79 -29.97
C ILE A 328 3.28 -12.15 -31.06
#